data_6e588067431c1750439d93d2ec80c97b
#
_entry.id   6e588067431c1750439d93d2ec80c97b
#
_cell.length_a   1.000
_cell.length_b   1.000
_cell.length_c   1.000
_cell.angle_alpha   90.00
_cell.angle_beta   90.00
_cell.angle_gamma   90.00
#
_symmetry.space_group_name_H-M   'P 1'
#
loop_
_entity.id
_entity.type
_entity.pdbx_description
1 polymer ?
#
loop_
_entity_poly.entity_id
_entity_poly.type
_entity_poly.pdbx_seq_one_letter_code
_entity_poly.pdbx_strand_id
1 'polypeptide(L)' 'MLAKNVGGLDRQIRFLAGAVLLTVALAGLATDVAGRSLALVALAGAAGLLFNAVTQRCLLNRLLGIDTCGDTC' A
#
# COMPACT_ATOMS: atom_id res chain seq x y z
N MET A 1 5.61 -8.32 -17.83
CA MET A 1 5.30 -7.19 -16.97
C MET A 1 3.83 -7.19 -16.61
N LEU A 2 3.49 -6.81 -15.38
CA LEU A 2 2.10 -6.81 -14.93
C LEU A 2 1.30 -5.73 -15.65
N ALA A 3 0.10 -6.08 -16.14
CA ALA A 3 -0.87 -5.08 -16.55
C ALA A 3 -1.36 -4.31 -15.31
N LYS A 4 -1.81 -3.07 -15.50
CA LYS A 4 -2.38 -2.29 -14.40
C LYS A 4 -3.65 -2.96 -13.90
N ASN A 5 -3.75 -3.15 -12.59
CA ASN A 5 -4.90 -3.81 -11.96
C ASN A 5 -5.37 -3.12 -10.68
N VAL A 6 -4.89 -1.91 -10.43
CA VAL A 6 -5.30 -1.08 -9.30
C VAL A 6 -5.74 0.27 -9.82
N GLY A 7 -6.99 0.64 -9.57
CA GLY A 7 -7.52 1.93 -10.01
C GLY A 7 -8.78 2.30 -9.26
N GLY A 8 -9.35 3.47 -9.58
CA GLY A 8 -10.57 3.97 -8.98
C GLY A 8 -10.48 4.08 -7.46
N LEU A 9 -11.51 3.61 -6.78
CA LEU A 9 -11.60 3.67 -5.32
C LEU A 9 -10.51 2.83 -4.64
N ASP A 10 -10.16 1.68 -5.19
CA ASP A 10 -9.09 0.83 -4.67
C ASP A 10 -7.77 1.61 -4.58
N ARG A 11 -7.42 2.32 -5.65
CA ARG A 11 -6.22 3.15 -5.69
C ARG A 11 -6.25 4.25 -4.62
N GLN A 12 -7.38 4.93 -4.48
CA GLN A 12 -7.56 5.98 -3.47
C GLN A 12 -7.43 5.43 -2.06
N ILE A 13 -8.05 4.28 -1.79
CA ILE A 13 -7.97 3.62 -0.48
C ILE A 13 -6.52 3.23 -0.17
N ARG A 14 -5.78 2.74 -1.15
CA ARG A 14 -4.37 2.36 -0.96
C ARG A 14 -3.49 3.56 -0.68
N PHE A 15 -3.72 4.70 -1.33
CA PHE A 15 -3.01 5.93 -1.02
C PHE A 15 -3.28 6.37 0.42
N LEU A 16 -4.55 6.38 0.82
CA LEU A 16 -4.93 6.78 2.17
C LEU A 16 -4.37 5.82 3.23
N ALA A 17 -4.57 4.52 3.03
CA ALA A 17 -4.09 3.50 3.96
C ALA A 17 -2.56 3.53 4.06
N GLY A 18 -1.88 3.68 2.93
CA GLY A 18 -0.42 3.79 2.92
C GLY A 18 0.08 5.01 3.65
N ALA A 19 -0.57 6.17 3.47
CA ALA A 19 -0.19 7.40 4.16
C ALA A 19 -0.39 7.29 5.67
N VAL A 20 -1.53 6.74 6.11
CA VAL A 20 -1.82 6.53 7.53
C VAL A 20 -0.81 5.55 8.14
N LEU A 21 -0.57 4.43 7.46
CA LEU A 21 0.34 3.41 7.94
C LEU A 21 1.79 3.92 7.98
N LEU A 22 2.19 4.74 7.01
CA LEU A 22 3.50 5.37 7.00
C LEU A 22 3.67 6.30 8.21
N THR A 23 2.65 7.12 8.50
CA THR A 23 2.68 8.01 9.65
C THR A 23 2.81 7.23 10.95
N VAL A 24 2.02 6.15 11.11
CA VAL A 24 2.09 5.28 12.28
C VAL A 24 3.47 4.62 12.40
N ALA A 25 4.02 4.15 11.28
CA ALA A 25 5.34 3.53 11.28
C ALA A 25 6.45 4.50 11.70
N LEU A 26 6.44 5.71 11.16
CA LEU A 26 7.44 6.73 11.52
C LEU A 26 7.30 7.16 12.98
N ALA A 27 6.08 7.33 13.46
CA ALA A 27 5.84 7.64 14.87
C ALA A 27 6.32 6.50 15.77
N GLY A 28 6.09 5.26 15.40
CA GLY A 28 6.56 4.09 16.14
C GLY A 28 8.07 3.98 16.18
N LEU A 29 8.76 4.32 15.09
CA LEU A 29 10.23 4.34 15.05
C LEU A 29 10.78 5.48 15.92
N ALA A 30 10.12 6.63 15.91
CA ALA A 30 10.57 7.80 16.67
C ALA A 30 10.36 7.65 18.18
N THR A 31 9.24 7.02 18.59
CA THR A 31 8.85 6.90 19.99
C THR A 31 9.16 5.54 20.59
N ASP A 32 9.41 4.53 19.76
CA ASP A 32 9.69 3.14 20.19
C ASP A 32 8.56 2.53 21.04
N VAL A 33 7.33 3.04 20.89
CA VAL A 33 6.18 2.64 21.72
C VAL A 33 5.73 1.20 21.40
N ALA A 34 5.71 0.83 20.12
CA ALA A 34 5.21 -0.48 19.70
C ALA A 34 6.32 -1.49 19.41
N GLY A 35 7.56 -1.10 19.65
CA GLY A 35 8.71 -1.91 19.28
C GLY A 35 9.16 -1.65 17.86
N ARG A 36 10.47 -1.75 17.65
CA ARG A 36 11.08 -1.43 16.35
C ARG A 36 10.67 -2.40 15.26
N SER A 37 10.57 -3.69 15.59
CA SER A 37 10.20 -4.72 14.62
C SER A 37 8.82 -4.47 14.02
N LEU A 38 7.84 -4.15 14.86
CA LEU A 38 6.48 -3.86 14.42
C LEU A 38 6.44 -2.60 13.55
N ALA A 39 7.18 -1.56 13.95
CA ALA A 39 7.27 -0.32 13.18
C ALA A 39 7.90 -0.56 11.80
N LEU A 40 8.91 -1.41 11.70
CA LEU A 40 9.54 -1.76 10.43
C LEU A 40 8.59 -2.56 9.53
N VAL A 41 7.80 -3.48 10.10
CA VAL A 41 6.78 -4.21 9.34
C VAL A 41 5.72 -3.25 8.81
N ALA A 42 5.28 -2.30 9.63
CA ALA A 42 4.32 -1.28 9.21
C ALA A 42 4.89 -0.40 8.09
N LEU A 43 6.18 -0.05 8.17
CA LEU A 43 6.86 0.72 7.14
C LEU A 43 6.89 -0.05 5.81
N ALA A 44 7.21 -1.33 5.85
CA ALA A 44 7.22 -2.18 4.66
C ALA A 44 5.82 -2.28 4.04
N GLY A 45 4.78 -2.43 4.87
CA GLY A 45 3.39 -2.44 4.41
C GLY A 45 2.98 -1.13 3.77
N ALA A 46 3.35 0.00 4.37
CA ALA A 46 3.09 1.33 3.82
C ALA A 46 3.77 1.52 2.47
N ALA A 47 5.03 1.13 2.37
CA ALA A 47 5.78 1.22 1.10
C ALA A 47 5.11 0.38 0.00
N GLY A 48 4.67 -0.83 0.34
CA GLY A 48 3.97 -1.71 -0.60
C GLY A 48 2.66 -1.11 -1.09
N LEU A 49 1.83 -0.59 -0.18
CA LEU A 49 0.57 0.04 -0.53
C LEU A 49 0.76 1.26 -1.43
N LEU A 50 1.69 2.14 -1.07
CA LEU A 50 1.98 3.35 -1.85
C LEU A 50 2.56 2.99 -3.22
N PHE A 51 3.47 2.03 -3.28
CA PHE A 51 4.03 1.56 -4.54
C PHE A 51 2.94 1.03 -5.47
N ASN A 52 2.04 0.19 -4.93
CA ASN A 52 0.94 -0.36 -5.71
C ASN A 52 -0.01 0.74 -6.20
N ALA A 53 -0.29 1.73 -5.36
CA ALA A 53 -1.14 2.85 -5.72
C ALA A 53 -0.51 3.73 -6.81
N VAL A 54 0.78 4.02 -6.71
CA VAL A 54 1.49 4.84 -7.68
C VAL A 54 1.61 4.13 -9.03
N THR A 55 2.00 2.87 -9.01
CA THR A 55 2.21 2.09 -10.24
C THR A 55 0.92 1.54 -10.83
N GLN A 56 -0.15 1.52 -10.04
CA GLN A 56 -1.43 0.90 -10.40
C GLN A 56 -1.30 -0.60 -10.67
N ARG A 57 -0.31 -1.24 -10.04
CA ARG A 57 -0.05 -2.67 -10.20
C ARG A 57 0.05 -3.33 -8.84
N CYS A 58 -0.63 -4.47 -8.68
CA CYS A 58 -0.57 -5.25 -7.46
C CYS A 58 -0.42 -6.73 -7.81
N LEU A 59 0.62 -7.35 -7.27
CA LEU A 59 0.86 -8.77 -7.51
C LEU A 59 -0.28 -9.63 -6.95
N LEU A 60 -0.80 -9.27 -5.77
CA LEU A 60 -1.91 -10.00 -5.16
C LEU A 60 -3.17 -9.92 -6.02
N ASN A 61 -3.48 -8.75 -6.57
CA ASN A 61 -4.64 -8.62 -7.47
C ASN A 61 -4.47 -9.52 -8.68
N ARG A 62 -3.27 -9.57 -9.23
CA ARG A 62 -3.00 -10.45 -10.37
C ARG A 62 -3.17 -11.92 -10.01
N LEU A 63 -2.60 -12.34 -8.88
CA LEU A 63 -2.68 -13.74 -8.42
C LEU A 63 -4.12 -14.15 -8.12
N LEU A 64 -4.93 -13.24 -7.61
CA LEU A 64 -6.33 -13.49 -7.27
C LEU A 64 -7.28 -13.26 -8.45
N GLY A 65 -6.78 -12.80 -9.59
CA GLY A 65 -7.60 -12.49 -10.74
C GLY A 65 -8.46 -11.24 -10.57
N ILE A 66 -8.08 -10.34 -9.67
CA ILE A 66 -8.81 -9.11 -9.37
C ILE A 66 -8.25 -7.97 -10.22
N ASP A 67 -9.16 -7.19 -10.81
CA ASP A 67 -8.82 -5.99 -11.58
C ASP A 67 -9.79 -4.89 -11.18
N THR A 68 -9.29 -3.86 -10.51
CA THR A 68 -10.09 -2.74 -10.03
C THR A 68 -9.97 -1.51 -10.92
N CYS A 69 -9.25 -1.63 -12.03
CA CYS A 69 -9.03 -0.50 -12.94
C CYS A 69 -10.31 0.01 -13.59
N GLY A 70 -11.13 -0.87 -14.13
CA GLY A 70 -12.26 -0.44 -14.94
C GLY A 70 -11.77 0.51 -16.04
N ASP A 71 -12.33 1.73 -16.06
CA ASP A 71 -11.92 2.78 -17.01
C ASP A 71 -10.86 3.74 -16.42
N THR A 72 -10.30 3.44 -15.24
CA THR A 72 -9.45 4.38 -14.51
C THR A 72 -7.95 4.13 -14.70
N CYS A 73 -7.59 3.12 -15.44
CA CYS A 73 -6.17 2.83 -15.73
C CYS A 73 -5.75 3.27 -17.12
#